data_834b4eb9db917b83ebcccca8a49927ec
#
_entry.id   834b4eb9db917b83ebcccca8a49927ec
#
_cell.length_a   1.000
_cell.length_b   1.000
_cell.length_c   1.000
_cell.angle_alpha   90.00
_cell.angle_beta   90.00
_cell.angle_gamma   90.00
#
_symmetry.space_group_name_H-M   'P 1'
#
loop_
_entity.id
_entity.type
_entity.pdbx_description
1 polymer ?
#
loop_
_entity_poly.entity_id
_entity_poly.type
_entity_poly.pdbx_seq_one_letter_code
_entity_poly.pdbx_strand_id
1 'polypeptide(L)'
;MSATTTRPPEQAESAKTDAQPAANAAERTAVKTKRIAPQQMTGAQAVVRALEELDVDIVFGIPGGAVLPVYDPLFDSKKLRHVLVRHEQGAGHAASGYAHATGRVGVCMATSGPGATNLVTPLADAYMDSIPVVAITGQVGRGLIGTDAFQEADISGITMPITKHNFLVRSGDDIARIIAEAFHIASSGRPGPVLVDIPKDILQGQCTFSWPPQFDLPGYKPNTKPHSRQIREAAKLIAEARKPVLYVGGGVIRGDASAELRELAELTGIPVVTTLMARGAFPDSHPLNVGMPGMHGTVAAVAALQRSDLLIALGTRFDDRVTGKLDSFAPEAKVIHADIDPAEIGKNRHADVPIVGDVKAVIRDLVAVLRRDSAAEKIKIDSWWEYLRGVQATYPLSYGPQSDGSMSPEYVIETLGKIVGPDAVYVAGVGQHQMWAAQFISYEKPRTWINSGGLGTMGFAVPAAMGAKMGRPDAEVWAIDGDGCFQMTNQELAT
;
A
#
# COMPACT_ATOMS: atom_id res chain seq x y z
N MET A 1 38.36 -48.37 -29.36
CA MET A 1 37.09 -48.63 -30.01
C MET A 1 36.04 -48.85 -28.95
N SER A 2 35.24 -47.87 -28.70
CA SER A 2 33.95 -47.99 -28.01
C SER A 2 33.14 -46.76 -28.36
N ALA A 3 32.02 -46.96 -29.02
CA ALA A 3 31.15 -45.92 -29.54
C ALA A 3 30.21 -45.45 -28.46
N THR A 4 30.17 -44.16 -28.21
CA THR A 4 29.20 -43.49 -27.38
C THR A 4 28.08 -42.90 -28.25
N THR A 5 26.92 -43.51 -28.16
CA THR A 5 25.67 -43.04 -28.79
C THR A 5 25.09 -41.86 -28.00
N THR A 6 25.00 -40.70 -28.67
CA THR A 6 24.30 -39.52 -28.21
C THR A 6 22.80 -39.66 -28.49
N ARG A 7 21.94 -39.51 -27.43
CA ARG A 7 20.50 -39.32 -27.57
C ARG A 7 20.18 -37.83 -27.86
N PRO A 8 19.18 -37.54 -28.69
CA PRO A 8 18.72 -36.15 -28.89
C PRO A 8 17.87 -35.68 -27.70
N PRO A 9 17.77 -34.36 -27.47
CA PRO A 9 17.01 -33.81 -26.35
C PRO A 9 15.50 -33.85 -26.59
N GLU A 10 14.77 -34.34 -25.58
CA GLU A 10 13.32 -34.31 -25.50
C GLU A 10 12.82 -32.87 -25.46
N GLN A 11 11.83 -32.58 -26.27
CA GLN A 11 11.11 -31.33 -26.29
C GLN A 11 10.27 -31.19 -25.00
N ALA A 12 10.53 -30.19 -24.20
CA ALA A 12 9.71 -29.83 -23.06
C ALA A 12 8.41 -29.19 -23.55
N GLU A 13 7.29 -29.85 -23.32
CA GLU A 13 5.95 -29.29 -23.48
C GLU A 13 5.78 -28.12 -22.50
N SER A 14 5.45 -26.95 -23.06
CA SER A 14 5.09 -25.75 -22.27
C SER A 14 3.73 -25.97 -21.61
N ALA A 15 3.74 -26.21 -20.30
CA ALA A 15 2.53 -26.14 -19.48
C ALA A 15 2.04 -24.67 -19.43
N LYS A 16 0.94 -24.40 -20.11
CA LYS A 16 0.16 -23.15 -19.94
C LYS A 16 -0.47 -23.19 -18.55
N THR A 17 0.10 -22.48 -17.61
CA THR A 17 -0.56 -22.14 -16.37
C THR A 17 -1.52 -20.98 -16.63
N ASP A 18 -2.82 -21.29 -16.69
CA ASP A 18 -3.89 -20.31 -16.66
C ASP A 18 -3.86 -19.59 -15.30
N ALA A 19 -3.30 -18.40 -15.29
CA ALA A 19 -3.39 -17.51 -14.14
C ALA A 19 -4.84 -17.02 -14.02
N GLN A 20 -5.60 -17.52 -13.06
CA GLN A 20 -6.91 -16.99 -12.70
C GLN A 20 -6.78 -15.50 -12.31
N PRO A 21 -7.66 -14.61 -12.82
CA PRO A 21 -7.64 -13.20 -12.43
C PRO A 21 -7.94 -13.05 -10.94
N ALA A 22 -7.13 -12.26 -10.26
CA ALA A 22 -7.28 -11.97 -8.84
C ALA A 22 -8.65 -11.35 -8.54
N ALA A 23 -9.44 -12.00 -7.70
CA ALA A 23 -10.73 -11.50 -7.23
C ALA A 23 -10.57 -10.17 -6.47
N ASN A 24 -11.55 -9.26 -6.63
CA ASN A 24 -11.57 -7.91 -6.05
C ASN A 24 -11.40 -7.92 -4.52
N ALA A 25 -10.72 -6.91 -3.96
CA ALA A 25 -10.53 -6.77 -2.52
C ALA A 25 -11.85 -6.71 -1.74
N ALA A 26 -12.92 -6.14 -2.34
CA ALA A 26 -14.26 -6.13 -1.76
C ALA A 26 -14.99 -7.48 -1.84
N GLU A 27 -14.67 -8.33 -2.84
CA GLU A 27 -15.19 -9.70 -2.94
C GLU A 27 -14.39 -10.68 -2.08
N ARG A 28 -13.13 -10.37 -1.75
CA ARG A 28 -12.29 -11.15 -0.84
C ARG A 28 -12.74 -11.08 0.61
N THR A 29 -13.47 -10.03 1.01
CA THR A 29 -14.08 -9.92 2.36
C THR A 29 -15.39 -10.70 2.49
N ALA A 30 -15.97 -11.20 1.42
CA ALA A 30 -17.07 -12.14 1.45
C ALA A 30 -16.57 -13.59 1.61
N VAL A 31 -15.70 -13.83 2.61
CA VAL A 31 -15.36 -15.18 3.05
C VAL A 31 -16.69 -15.85 3.41
N LYS A 32 -16.94 -17.05 2.89
CA LYS A 32 -18.04 -17.91 3.36
C LYS A 32 -17.75 -18.23 4.83
N THR A 33 -18.06 -17.31 5.72
CA THR A 33 -17.78 -17.41 7.14
C THR A 33 -18.60 -18.56 7.71
N LYS A 34 -17.91 -19.60 8.11
CA LYS A 34 -18.50 -20.71 8.84
C LYS A 34 -19.05 -20.14 10.15
N ARG A 35 -20.36 -20.28 10.36
CA ARG A 35 -20.98 -19.81 11.60
C ARG A 35 -20.45 -20.65 12.76
N ILE A 36 -19.88 -19.99 13.76
CA ILE A 36 -19.43 -20.60 15.01
C ILE A 36 -20.44 -20.22 16.09
N ALA A 37 -21.09 -21.24 16.69
CA ALA A 37 -21.98 -21.06 17.82
C ALA A 37 -21.20 -20.53 19.05
N PRO A 38 -21.89 -19.87 20.01
CA PRO A 38 -21.24 -19.38 21.22
C PRO A 38 -20.46 -20.48 21.95
N GLN A 39 -19.21 -20.19 22.26
CA GLN A 39 -18.25 -21.08 22.95
C GLN A 39 -17.56 -20.32 24.06
N GLN A 40 -17.33 -20.98 25.20
CA GLN A 40 -16.54 -20.43 26.30
C GLN A 40 -15.05 -20.62 26.02
N MET A 41 -14.28 -19.56 26.18
CA MET A 41 -12.82 -19.58 26.02
C MET A 41 -12.17 -18.39 26.72
N THR A 42 -10.85 -18.36 26.83
CA THR A 42 -10.16 -17.17 27.34
C THR A 42 -10.15 -16.05 26.31
N GLY A 43 -10.03 -14.80 26.77
CA GLY A 43 -9.87 -13.67 25.85
C GLY A 43 -8.68 -13.83 24.89
N ALA A 44 -7.58 -14.42 25.36
CA ALA A 44 -6.41 -14.74 24.54
C ALA A 44 -6.75 -15.73 23.41
N GLN A 45 -7.51 -16.79 23.71
CA GLN A 45 -8.00 -17.74 22.71
C GLN A 45 -8.97 -17.06 21.73
N ALA A 46 -9.80 -16.13 22.21
CA ALA A 46 -10.72 -15.38 21.36
C ALA A 46 -9.96 -14.46 20.36
N VAL A 47 -8.84 -13.84 20.75
CA VAL A 47 -7.97 -13.08 19.85
C VAL A 47 -7.44 -13.97 18.73
N VAL A 48 -6.80 -15.07 19.07
CA VAL A 48 -6.21 -16.00 18.09
C VAL A 48 -7.30 -16.55 17.16
N ARG A 49 -8.44 -16.95 17.72
CA ARG A 49 -9.57 -17.47 16.94
C ARG A 49 -10.14 -16.43 15.97
N ALA A 50 -10.29 -15.17 16.37
CA ALA A 50 -10.77 -14.11 15.51
C ALA A 50 -9.80 -13.85 14.34
N LEU A 51 -8.48 -13.87 14.58
CA LEU A 51 -7.48 -13.75 13.53
C LEU A 51 -7.53 -14.93 12.55
N GLU A 52 -7.72 -16.17 13.04
CA GLU A 52 -7.88 -17.35 12.19
C GLU A 52 -9.13 -17.29 11.29
N GLU A 53 -10.24 -16.74 11.79
CA GLU A 53 -11.48 -16.57 11.02
C GLU A 53 -11.41 -15.42 10.02
N LEU A 54 -10.43 -14.50 10.16
CA LEU A 54 -10.11 -13.44 9.23
C LEU A 54 -9.02 -13.84 8.21
N ASP A 55 -8.69 -15.15 8.14
CA ASP A 55 -7.65 -15.69 7.26
C ASP A 55 -6.27 -15.02 7.42
N VAL A 56 -5.96 -14.56 8.64
CA VAL A 56 -4.60 -14.13 8.98
C VAL A 56 -3.71 -15.37 9.01
N ASP A 57 -2.56 -15.27 8.36
CA ASP A 57 -1.55 -16.33 8.28
C ASP A 57 -0.27 -15.97 9.06
N ILE A 58 0.00 -14.67 9.25
CA ILE A 58 1.24 -14.19 9.87
C ILE A 58 0.95 -13.06 10.86
N VAL A 59 1.61 -13.13 12.01
CA VAL A 59 1.64 -12.08 13.03
C VAL A 59 3.11 -11.77 13.36
N PHE A 60 3.50 -10.50 13.27
CA PHE A 60 4.84 -10.03 13.65
C PHE A 60 4.81 -9.45 15.06
N GLY A 61 5.77 -9.81 15.91
CA GLY A 61 5.77 -9.26 17.28
C GLY A 61 6.85 -9.77 18.19
N ILE A 62 6.84 -9.24 19.42
CA ILE A 62 7.70 -9.65 20.53
C ILE A 62 6.83 -9.97 21.75
N PRO A 63 7.02 -11.11 22.43
CA PRO A 63 6.33 -11.41 23.67
C PRO A 63 6.71 -10.43 24.78
N GLY A 64 5.75 -10.09 25.63
CA GLY A 64 5.94 -9.24 26.79
C GLY A 64 4.81 -9.37 27.78
N GLY A 65 5.03 -8.91 29.01
CA GLY A 65 4.21 -9.21 30.19
C GLY A 65 2.70 -9.05 30.03
N ALA A 66 2.24 -7.99 29.34
CA ALA A 66 0.80 -7.74 29.20
C ALA A 66 0.15 -8.58 28.07
N VAL A 67 0.89 -8.91 27.00
CA VAL A 67 0.38 -9.66 25.86
C VAL A 67 0.71 -11.16 25.90
N LEU A 68 1.55 -11.57 26.87
CA LEU A 68 2.00 -12.96 27.01
C LEU A 68 0.88 -14.00 26.98
N PRO A 69 -0.32 -13.77 27.57
CA PRO A 69 -1.41 -14.74 27.50
C PRO A 69 -1.83 -15.15 26.09
N VAL A 70 -1.60 -14.29 25.07
CA VAL A 70 -1.94 -14.60 23.66
C VAL A 70 -0.97 -15.59 23.04
N TYR A 71 0.26 -15.70 23.57
CA TYR A 71 1.30 -16.54 22.98
C TYR A 71 1.05 -18.04 23.13
N ASP A 72 0.39 -18.47 24.22
CA ASP A 72 0.02 -19.89 24.40
C ASP A 72 -0.95 -20.37 23.30
N PRO A 73 -2.14 -19.75 23.09
CA PRO A 73 -3.03 -20.16 22.03
C PRO A 73 -2.44 -19.88 20.62
N LEU A 74 -1.55 -18.89 20.46
CA LEU A 74 -0.85 -18.63 19.23
C LEU A 74 0.12 -19.75 18.87
N PHE A 75 0.83 -20.30 19.87
CA PHE A 75 1.71 -21.46 19.69
C PHE A 75 0.94 -22.72 19.28
N ASP A 76 -0.28 -22.91 19.77
CA ASP A 76 -1.14 -24.03 19.43
C ASP A 76 -1.79 -23.90 18.06
N SER A 77 -1.86 -22.68 17.51
CA SER A 77 -2.48 -22.42 16.21
C SER A 77 -1.76 -23.15 15.08
N LYS A 78 -2.52 -23.75 14.17
CA LYS A 78 -2.00 -24.37 12.94
C LYS A 78 -2.14 -23.46 11.71
N LYS A 79 -2.82 -22.31 11.85
CA LYS A 79 -3.06 -21.35 10.77
C LYS A 79 -2.15 -20.13 10.88
N LEU A 80 -1.91 -19.66 12.09
CA LEU A 80 -1.12 -18.45 12.36
C LEU A 80 0.35 -18.80 12.56
N ARG A 81 1.21 -18.14 11.82
CA ARG A 81 2.66 -18.14 12.04
C ARG A 81 3.07 -16.89 12.78
N HIS A 82 3.72 -17.03 13.92
CA HIS A 82 4.35 -15.90 14.59
C HIS A 82 5.79 -15.71 14.08
N VAL A 83 6.13 -14.46 13.76
CA VAL A 83 7.49 -14.03 13.39
C VAL A 83 8.04 -13.18 14.53
N LEU A 84 9.01 -13.75 15.24
CA LEU A 84 9.66 -13.09 16.37
C LEU A 84 10.69 -12.07 15.86
N VAL A 85 10.31 -10.81 15.85
CA VAL A 85 11.17 -9.68 15.50
C VAL A 85 12.13 -9.32 16.64
N ARG A 86 13.09 -8.44 16.38
CA ARG A 86 14.07 -7.99 17.38
C ARG A 86 13.76 -6.62 17.98
N HIS A 87 12.78 -5.92 17.38
CA HIS A 87 12.25 -4.66 17.88
C HIS A 87 10.81 -4.50 17.38
N GLU A 88 9.90 -3.91 18.18
CA GLU A 88 8.49 -3.75 17.78
C GLU A 88 8.32 -2.83 16.55
N GLN A 89 9.22 -1.86 16.36
CA GLN A 89 9.31 -1.08 15.13
C GLN A 89 9.44 -2.01 13.90
N GLY A 90 10.29 -3.02 13.99
CA GLY A 90 10.44 -4.05 12.95
C GLY A 90 9.14 -4.82 12.71
N ALA A 91 8.37 -5.14 13.77
CA ALA A 91 7.07 -5.78 13.63
C ALA A 91 6.08 -4.94 12.82
N GLY A 92 5.98 -3.64 13.14
CA GLY A 92 5.09 -2.73 12.46
C GLY A 92 5.45 -2.52 10.98
N HIS A 93 6.74 -2.32 10.68
CA HIS A 93 7.20 -2.19 9.28
C HIS A 93 7.09 -3.50 8.50
N ALA A 94 7.32 -4.67 9.13
CA ALA A 94 7.08 -5.96 8.48
C ALA A 94 5.59 -6.18 8.16
N ALA A 95 4.69 -5.83 9.08
CA ALA A 95 3.25 -5.86 8.83
C ALA A 95 2.86 -4.91 7.67
N SER A 96 3.46 -3.71 7.62
CA SER A 96 3.28 -2.77 6.52
C SER A 96 3.81 -3.34 5.19
N GLY A 97 5.01 -3.91 5.15
CA GLY A 97 5.59 -4.56 3.97
C GLY A 97 4.74 -5.73 3.45
N TYR A 98 4.22 -6.55 4.37
CA TYR A 98 3.26 -7.61 4.03
C TYR A 98 2.01 -7.04 3.37
N ALA A 99 1.43 -5.98 3.94
CA ALA A 99 0.22 -5.36 3.40
C ALA A 99 0.46 -4.69 2.04
N HIS A 100 1.59 -4.03 1.83
CA HIS A 100 1.99 -3.49 0.53
C HIS A 100 2.08 -4.57 -0.55
N ALA A 101 2.77 -5.68 -0.25
CA ALA A 101 3.05 -6.73 -1.22
C ALA A 101 1.81 -7.57 -1.57
N THR A 102 0.92 -7.79 -0.60
CA THR A 102 -0.23 -8.70 -0.74
C THR A 102 -1.56 -7.99 -0.97
N GLY A 103 -1.70 -6.74 -0.52
CA GLY A 103 -2.99 -6.04 -0.44
C GLY A 103 -3.89 -6.51 0.70
N ARG A 104 -3.41 -7.41 1.58
CA ARG A 104 -4.11 -7.90 2.77
C ARG A 104 -3.75 -7.02 3.98
N VAL A 105 -4.52 -7.12 5.04
CA VAL A 105 -4.22 -6.43 6.29
C VAL A 105 -3.00 -7.07 6.94
N GLY A 106 -1.98 -6.26 7.24
CA GLY A 106 -0.83 -6.69 8.03
C GLY A 106 -1.14 -6.67 9.53
N VAL A 107 -0.60 -7.61 10.29
CA VAL A 107 -0.85 -7.72 11.73
C VAL A 107 0.45 -7.68 12.51
N CYS A 108 0.54 -6.76 13.48
CA CYS A 108 1.63 -6.73 14.44
C CYS A 108 1.11 -6.76 15.88
N MET A 109 1.93 -7.26 16.80
CA MET A 109 1.57 -7.40 18.19
C MET A 109 2.71 -6.96 19.10
N ALA A 110 2.38 -6.18 20.16
CA ALA A 110 3.34 -5.69 21.13
C ALA A 110 2.77 -5.72 22.55
N THR A 111 3.64 -5.71 23.54
CA THR A 111 3.24 -5.55 24.95
C THR A 111 2.89 -4.09 25.27
N SER A 112 2.46 -3.83 26.50
CA SER A 112 2.17 -2.49 27.02
C SER A 112 3.43 -1.61 27.13
N GLY A 113 3.23 -0.34 27.41
CA GLY A 113 4.29 0.64 27.69
C GLY A 113 5.29 0.76 26.53
N PRO A 114 6.59 0.47 26.76
CA PRO A 114 7.63 0.65 25.75
C PRO A 114 7.41 -0.21 24.50
N GLY A 115 6.82 -1.40 24.62
CA GLY A 115 6.51 -2.22 23.46
C GLY A 115 5.48 -1.57 22.55
N ALA A 116 4.39 -1.07 23.12
CA ALA A 116 3.36 -0.37 22.39
C ALA A 116 3.87 0.96 21.79
N THR A 117 4.64 1.75 22.53
CA THR A 117 5.17 3.03 22.03
C THR A 117 6.20 2.86 20.91
N ASN A 118 6.89 1.71 20.83
CA ASN A 118 7.76 1.39 19.70
C ASN A 118 7.00 1.17 18.37
N LEU A 119 5.66 1.02 18.40
CA LEU A 119 4.82 0.94 17.18
C LEU A 119 4.42 2.31 16.63
N VAL A 120 4.70 3.42 17.31
CA VAL A 120 4.24 4.76 16.92
C VAL A 120 4.73 5.13 15.52
N THR A 121 6.02 5.03 15.26
CA THR A 121 6.59 5.35 13.94
C THR A 121 6.01 4.47 12.82
N PRO A 122 5.97 3.13 12.93
CA PRO A 122 5.36 2.28 11.90
C PRO A 122 3.87 2.57 11.66
N LEU A 123 3.11 2.91 12.70
CA LEU A 123 1.70 3.28 12.55
C LEU A 123 1.56 4.63 11.84
N ALA A 124 2.37 5.63 12.19
CA ALA A 124 2.39 6.91 11.48
C ALA A 124 2.75 6.74 10.00
N ASP A 125 3.73 5.88 9.70
CA ASP A 125 4.14 5.53 8.34
C ASP A 125 2.98 4.89 7.56
N ALA A 126 2.37 3.84 8.11
CA ALA A 126 1.21 3.17 7.52
C ALA A 126 0.02 4.11 7.31
N TYR A 127 -0.20 5.07 8.23
CA TYR A 127 -1.25 6.08 8.10
C TYR A 127 -0.99 7.04 6.94
N MET A 128 0.22 7.57 6.85
CA MET A 128 0.62 8.51 5.77
C MET A 128 0.55 7.85 4.39
N ASP A 129 0.88 6.58 4.28
CA ASP A 129 0.88 5.83 3.03
C ASP A 129 -0.40 5.04 2.76
N SER A 130 -1.41 5.18 3.65
CA SER A 130 -2.70 4.49 3.51
C SER A 130 -2.57 2.96 3.42
N ILE A 131 -1.81 2.37 4.36
CA ILE A 131 -1.55 0.93 4.42
C ILE A 131 -2.38 0.29 5.52
N PRO A 132 -3.15 -0.76 5.21
CA PRO A 132 -4.00 -1.43 6.20
C PRO A 132 -3.15 -2.27 7.15
N VAL A 133 -3.04 -1.83 8.40
CA VAL A 133 -2.34 -2.54 9.48
C VAL A 133 -3.27 -2.61 10.69
N VAL A 134 -3.35 -3.77 11.34
CA VAL A 134 -3.97 -3.93 12.65
C VAL A 134 -2.87 -4.20 13.67
N ALA A 135 -2.69 -3.26 14.60
CA ALA A 135 -1.76 -3.40 15.71
C ALA A 135 -2.53 -3.83 16.96
N ILE A 136 -2.14 -4.96 17.54
CA ILE A 136 -2.71 -5.48 18.78
C ILE A 136 -1.70 -5.22 19.89
N THR A 137 -2.09 -4.40 20.88
CA THR A 137 -1.25 -4.13 22.06
C THR A 137 -1.84 -4.74 23.30
N GLY A 138 -0.98 -5.26 24.15
CA GLY A 138 -1.38 -5.57 25.52
C GLY A 138 -1.42 -4.31 26.38
N GLN A 139 -2.30 -4.26 27.36
CA GLN A 139 -2.39 -3.19 28.35
C GLN A 139 -2.30 -3.75 29.76
N VAL A 140 -1.94 -2.91 30.73
CA VAL A 140 -2.05 -3.27 32.15
C VAL A 140 -3.49 -3.69 32.49
N GLY A 141 -3.70 -4.44 33.56
CA GLY A 141 -5.04 -4.84 33.97
C GLY A 141 -5.95 -3.63 34.19
N ARG A 142 -7.24 -3.75 33.87
CA ARG A 142 -8.22 -2.64 33.89
C ARG A 142 -8.21 -1.82 35.18
N GLY A 143 -8.02 -2.49 36.33
CA GLY A 143 -7.96 -1.80 37.64
C GLY A 143 -6.70 -0.96 37.86
N LEU A 144 -5.70 -1.05 36.98
CA LEU A 144 -4.43 -0.33 37.04
C LEU A 144 -4.33 0.81 36.04
N ILE A 145 -5.25 0.90 35.08
CA ILE A 145 -5.24 1.96 34.07
C ILE A 145 -5.48 3.32 34.73
N GLY A 146 -4.59 4.27 34.47
CA GLY A 146 -4.61 5.61 35.03
C GLY A 146 -3.96 5.73 36.43
N THR A 147 -3.16 4.72 36.83
CA THR A 147 -2.47 4.72 38.11
C THR A 147 -0.94 4.83 38.02
N ASP A 148 -0.42 5.08 36.82
CA ASP A 148 1.03 5.05 36.50
C ASP A 148 1.67 3.69 36.84
N ALA A 149 0.92 2.62 36.58
CA ALA A 149 1.39 1.27 36.81
C ALA A 149 2.62 0.94 35.94
N PHE A 150 3.41 -0.06 36.37
CA PHE A 150 4.60 -0.49 35.64
C PHE A 150 4.26 -0.87 34.18
N GLN A 151 4.94 -0.23 33.23
CA GLN A 151 4.73 -0.37 31.79
C GLN A 151 3.32 0.02 31.33
N GLU A 152 2.64 0.92 32.02
CA GLU A 152 1.42 1.57 31.51
C GLU A 152 1.81 2.67 30.52
N ALA A 153 1.05 2.79 29.45
CA ALA A 153 1.05 3.95 28.56
C ALA A 153 -0.36 4.11 27.94
N ASP A 154 -0.82 5.34 27.80
CA ASP A 154 -2.04 5.66 27.04
C ASP A 154 -1.74 5.56 25.54
N ILE A 155 -1.57 4.33 25.06
CA ILE A 155 -1.26 4.11 23.65
C ILE A 155 -2.40 4.54 22.73
N SER A 156 -3.64 4.46 23.18
CA SER A 156 -4.79 4.97 22.43
C SER A 156 -4.72 6.49 22.23
N GLY A 157 -4.40 7.26 23.26
CA GLY A 157 -4.19 8.69 23.16
C GLY A 157 -2.98 9.04 22.29
N ILE A 158 -1.86 8.34 22.46
CA ILE A 158 -0.63 8.55 21.68
C ILE A 158 -0.86 8.31 20.18
N THR A 159 -1.60 7.25 19.82
CA THR A 159 -1.79 6.84 18.43
C THR A 159 -3.05 7.41 17.77
N MET A 160 -3.89 8.13 18.49
CA MET A 160 -5.12 8.71 17.98
C MET A 160 -4.93 9.53 16.68
N PRO A 161 -3.95 10.42 16.55
CA PRO A 161 -3.74 11.24 15.35
C PRO A 161 -3.11 10.47 14.17
N ILE A 162 -2.61 9.26 14.38
CA ILE A 162 -1.86 8.47 13.41
C ILE A 162 -2.52 7.12 13.09
N THR A 163 -3.78 6.94 13.46
CA THR A 163 -4.59 5.75 13.18
C THR A 163 -5.97 6.15 12.67
N LYS A 164 -6.62 5.26 11.96
CA LYS A 164 -8.01 5.45 11.54
C LYS A 164 -8.98 5.30 12.72
N HIS A 165 -8.66 4.41 13.64
CA HIS A 165 -9.42 4.15 14.84
C HIS A 165 -8.60 3.41 15.89
N ASN A 166 -8.97 3.61 17.17
CA ASN A 166 -8.38 2.91 18.30
C ASN A 166 -9.49 2.26 19.13
N PHE A 167 -9.26 1.04 19.57
CA PHE A 167 -10.13 0.33 20.49
C PHE A 167 -9.38 0.04 21.79
N LEU A 168 -9.96 0.43 22.91
CA LEU A 168 -9.60 -0.13 24.22
C LEU A 168 -10.67 -1.19 24.59
N VAL A 169 -10.28 -2.44 24.61
CA VAL A 169 -11.20 -3.56 24.90
C VAL A 169 -11.61 -3.54 26.37
N ARG A 170 -12.90 -3.56 26.65
CA ARG A 170 -13.43 -3.48 28.01
C ARG A 170 -14.04 -4.80 28.50
N SER A 171 -14.42 -5.69 27.59
CA SER A 171 -14.98 -7.01 27.86
C SER A 171 -14.39 -8.06 26.94
N GLY A 172 -14.15 -9.27 27.44
CA GLY A 172 -13.72 -10.40 26.62
C GLY A 172 -14.74 -10.77 25.53
N ASP A 173 -16.03 -10.61 25.81
CA ASP A 173 -17.12 -10.89 24.86
C ASP A 173 -17.11 -9.96 23.64
N ASP A 174 -16.45 -8.79 23.73
CA ASP A 174 -16.31 -7.84 22.62
C ASP A 174 -15.13 -8.16 21.69
N ILE A 175 -14.20 -9.03 22.08
CA ILE A 175 -12.95 -9.27 21.32
C ILE A 175 -13.23 -9.65 19.86
N ALA A 176 -14.12 -10.63 19.63
CA ALA A 176 -14.44 -11.08 18.28
C ALA A 176 -14.98 -9.93 17.41
N ARG A 177 -15.87 -9.11 17.97
CA ARG A 177 -16.45 -7.95 17.28
C ARG A 177 -15.41 -6.88 17.01
N ILE A 178 -14.64 -6.49 18.01
CA ILE A 178 -13.64 -5.41 17.91
C ILE A 178 -12.55 -5.77 16.88
N ILE A 179 -12.05 -7.01 16.89
CA ILE A 179 -11.04 -7.44 15.91
C ILE A 179 -11.63 -7.44 14.51
N ALA A 180 -12.85 -7.93 14.30
CA ALA A 180 -13.50 -7.92 13.00
C ALA A 180 -13.74 -6.49 12.50
N GLU A 181 -14.19 -5.57 13.37
CA GLU A 181 -14.35 -4.14 13.07
C GLU A 181 -13.02 -3.46 12.76
N ALA A 182 -11.95 -3.78 13.49
CA ALA A 182 -10.61 -3.25 13.24
C ALA A 182 -10.12 -3.60 11.83
N PHE A 183 -10.29 -4.85 11.40
CA PHE A 183 -9.94 -5.28 10.04
C PHE A 183 -10.81 -4.60 8.98
N HIS A 184 -12.10 -4.48 9.23
CA HIS A 184 -13.03 -3.78 8.34
C HIS A 184 -12.64 -2.30 8.18
N ILE A 185 -12.37 -1.59 9.27
CA ILE A 185 -11.96 -0.18 9.25
C ILE A 185 -10.60 -0.04 8.57
N ALA A 186 -9.63 -0.90 8.89
CA ALA A 186 -8.29 -0.83 8.30
C ALA A 186 -8.31 -0.97 6.78
N SER A 187 -9.15 -1.84 6.21
CA SER A 187 -9.16 -2.21 4.80
C SER A 187 -10.19 -1.47 3.95
N SER A 188 -11.21 -0.82 4.53
CA SER A 188 -12.30 -0.17 3.79
C SER A 188 -12.13 1.35 3.72
N GLY A 189 -12.77 2.00 2.73
CA GLY A 189 -12.54 3.41 2.47
C GLY A 189 -11.08 3.67 2.10
N ARG A 190 -10.50 4.79 2.55
CA ARG A 190 -9.04 4.97 2.51
C ARG A 190 -8.42 3.99 3.51
N PRO A 191 -7.58 3.03 3.09
CA PRO A 191 -6.94 2.11 4.02
C PRO A 191 -6.04 2.82 5.03
N GLY A 192 -5.76 2.15 6.16
CA GLY A 192 -4.87 2.71 7.17
C GLY A 192 -4.83 1.87 8.44
N PRO A 193 -3.96 2.21 9.40
CA PRO A 193 -3.77 1.44 10.62
C PRO A 193 -4.92 1.62 11.61
N VAL A 194 -5.18 0.55 12.36
CA VAL A 194 -6.10 0.52 13.51
C VAL A 194 -5.39 -0.14 14.68
N LEU A 195 -5.53 0.45 15.87
CA LEU A 195 -5.01 -0.10 17.12
C LEU A 195 -6.11 -0.82 17.91
N VAL A 196 -5.77 -1.99 18.45
CA VAL A 196 -6.62 -2.73 19.41
C VAL A 196 -5.81 -2.97 20.68
N ASP A 197 -6.12 -2.22 21.72
CA ASP A 197 -5.45 -2.28 23.02
C ASP A 197 -6.25 -3.16 23.98
N ILE A 198 -5.62 -4.22 24.52
CA ILE A 198 -6.32 -5.26 25.27
C ILE A 198 -5.72 -5.43 26.67
N PRO A 199 -6.45 -5.07 27.74
CA PRO A 199 -6.01 -5.29 29.09
C PRO A 199 -5.72 -6.76 29.42
N LYS A 200 -4.65 -7.00 30.18
CA LYS A 200 -4.15 -8.35 30.53
C LYS A 200 -5.22 -9.22 31.22
N ASP A 201 -5.99 -8.64 32.12
CA ASP A 201 -7.05 -9.36 32.84
C ASP A 201 -8.20 -9.78 31.90
N ILE A 202 -8.44 -9.06 30.82
CA ILE A 202 -9.40 -9.45 29.77
C ILE A 202 -8.83 -10.64 28.97
N LEU A 203 -7.55 -10.61 28.60
CA LEU A 203 -6.91 -11.72 27.90
C LEU A 203 -6.94 -13.02 28.72
N GLN A 204 -6.79 -12.93 30.04
CA GLN A 204 -6.78 -14.06 30.95
C GLN A 204 -8.20 -14.53 31.35
N GLY A 205 -9.18 -13.61 31.31
CA GLY A 205 -10.56 -13.87 31.70
C GLY A 205 -11.28 -14.77 30.72
N GLN A 206 -12.37 -15.42 31.22
CA GLN A 206 -13.30 -16.19 30.38
C GLN A 206 -14.25 -15.27 29.63
N CYS A 207 -14.55 -15.63 28.39
CA CYS A 207 -15.49 -14.91 27.52
C CYS A 207 -16.27 -15.86 26.63
N THR A 208 -17.34 -15.35 26.03
CA THR A 208 -18.16 -16.06 25.06
C THR A 208 -17.78 -15.62 23.64
N PHE A 209 -17.19 -16.51 22.88
CA PHE A 209 -16.83 -16.26 21.47
C PHE A 209 -17.91 -16.78 20.53
N SER A 210 -18.31 -15.99 19.55
CA SER A 210 -19.17 -16.40 18.43
C SER A 210 -18.72 -15.72 17.13
N TRP A 211 -18.99 -16.34 15.97
CA TRP A 211 -18.57 -15.82 14.68
C TRP A 211 -19.59 -16.10 13.56
N PRO A 212 -19.80 -15.22 12.56
CA PRO A 212 -19.30 -13.84 12.49
C PRO A 212 -20.01 -12.93 13.51
N PRO A 213 -19.33 -11.91 14.04
CA PRO A 213 -19.96 -10.95 14.93
C PRO A 213 -20.85 -9.97 14.16
N GLN A 214 -21.80 -9.35 14.84
CA GLN A 214 -22.52 -8.20 14.32
C GLN A 214 -21.70 -6.93 14.57
N PHE A 215 -21.49 -6.11 13.54
CA PHE A 215 -20.77 -4.84 13.66
C PHE A 215 -21.62 -3.78 14.36
N ASP A 216 -20.94 -2.97 15.18
CA ASP A 216 -21.49 -1.76 15.81
C ASP A 216 -20.65 -0.55 15.39
N LEU A 217 -20.82 -0.12 14.13
CA LEU A 217 -20.09 0.99 13.51
C LEU A 217 -21.05 2.08 13.01
N PRO A 218 -21.77 2.76 13.93
CA PRO A 218 -22.68 3.84 13.54
C PRO A 218 -21.91 4.96 12.87
N GLY A 219 -22.35 5.35 11.68
CA GLY A 219 -21.74 6.47 10.93
C GLY A 219 -20.51 6.11 10.07
N TYR A 220 -19.90 4.94 10.21
CA TYR A 220 -18.82 4.50 9.33
C TYR A 220 -19.38 3.88 8.04
N LYS A 221 -19.52 4.69 7.01
CA LYS A 221 -20.06 4.30 5.69
C LYS A 221 -19.22 4.92 4.57
N PRO A 222 -18.08 4.33 4.21
CA PRO A 222 -17.26 4.83 3.12
C PRO A 222 -18.05 4.90 1.81
N ASN A 223 -17.96 6.04 1.11
CA ASN A 223 -18.60 6.20 -0.18
C ASN A 223 -17.74 5.59 -1.29
N THR A 224 -18.14 4.44 -1.80
CA THR A 224 -17.40 3.73 -2.87
C THR A 224 -17.94 3.99 -4.27
N LYS A 225 -19.21 4.48 -4.38
CA LYS A 225 -19.87 4.68 -5.67
C LYS A 225 -19.72 6.12 -6.14
N PRO A 226 -19.11 6.37 -7.32
CA PRO A 226 -19.00 7.72 -7.86
C PRO A 226 -20.38 8.26 -8.28
N HIS A 227 -20.55 9.58 -8.22
CA HIS A 227 -21.78 10.23 -8.65
C HIS A 227 -21.80 10.38 -10.17
N SER A 228 -22.82 9.84 -10.83
CA SER A 228 -22.92 9.77 -12.30
C SER A 228 -22.87 11.12 -13.03
N ARG A 229 -23.32 12.21 -12.39
CA ARG A 229 -23.21 13.58 -12.95
C ARG A 229 -21.73 13.97 -13.06
N GLN A 230 -20.94 13.75 -12.01
CA GLN A 230 -19.52 14.10 -12.00
C GLN A 230 -18.73 13.28 -13.04
N ILE A 231 -19.08 11.99 -13.22
CA ILE A 231 -18.50 11.15 -14.28
C ILE A 231 -18.76 11.75 -15.67
N ARG A 232 -20.00 12.21 -15.96
CA ARG A 232 -20.33 12.84 -17.26
C ARG A 232 -19.61 14.17 -17.45
N GLU A 233 -19.51 15.00 -16.41
CA GLU A 233 -18.76 16.27 -16.45
C GLU A 233 -17.26 16.01 -16.71
N ALA A 234 -16.68 15.01 -16.03
CA ALA A 234 -15.30 14.59 -16.25
C ALA A 234 -15.08 14.10 -17.70
N ALA A 235 -15.94 13.23 -18.20
CA ALA A 235 -15.85 12.74 -19.59
C ALA A 235 -15.93 13.87 -20.63
N LYS A 236 -16.74 14.90 -20.37
CA LYS A 236 -16.81 16.08 -21.23
C LYS A 236 -15.49 16.86 -21.23
N LEU A 237 -14.91 17.14 -20.06
CA LEU A 237 -13.62 17.83 -19.96
C LEU A 237 -12.50 17.03 -20.64
N ILE A 238 -12.50 15.70 -20.49
CA ILE A 238 -11.53 14.82 -21.15
C ILE A 238 -11.63 14.94 -22.68
N ALA A 239 -12.84 14.95 -23.24
CA ALA A 239 -13.04 15.06 -24.68
C ALA A 239 -12.67 16.43 -25.27
N GLU A 240 -12.69 17.49 -24.47
CA GLU A 240 -12.38 18.88 -24.86
C GLU A 240 -10.90 19.24 -24.68
N ALA A 241 -10.15 18.48 -23.85
CA ALA A 241 -8.78 18.79 -23.50
C ALA A 241 -7.80 18.65 -24.69
N ARG A 242 -6.78 19.47 -24.70
CA ARG A 242 -5.70 19.46 -25.71
C ARG A 242 -4.36 18.96 -25.17
N LYS A 243 -4.17 19.08 -23.86
CA LYS A 243 -2.96 18.66 -23.13
C LYS A 243 -3.32 17.90 -21.86
N PRO A 244 -4.19 16.87 -21.94
CA PRO A 244 -4.59 16.11 -20.76
C PRO A 244 -3.47 15.24 -20.26
N VAL A 245 -3.48 14.92 -18.94
CA VAL A 245 -2.57 13.98 -18.27
C VAL A 245 -3.34 13.13 -17.28
N LEU A 246 -3.14 11.81 -17.32
CA LEU A 246 -3.53 10.89 -16.27
C LEU A 246 -2.49 10.99 -15.14
N TYR A 247 -2.82 11.69 -14.07
CA TYR A 247 -1.97 11.85 -12.89
C TYR A 247 -2.35 10.80 -11.86
N VAL A 248 -1.51 9.75 -11.78
CA VAL A 248 -1.82 8.49 -11.08
C VAL A 248 -1.12 8.43 -9.74
N GLY A 249 -1.90 8.28 -8.67
CA GLY A 249 -1.40 8.11 -7.31
C GLY A 249 -1.50 6.68 -6.78
N GLY A 250 -0.99 6.46 -5.58
CA GLY A 250 -0.99 5.15 -4.90
C GLY A 250 -2.38 4.56 -4.68
N GLY A 251 -3.43 5.37 -4.72
CA GLY A 251 -4.83 4.93 -4.64
C GLY A 251 -5.22 3.94 -5.75
N VAL A 252 -4.60 4.03 -6.93
CA VAL A 252 -4.84 3.08 -8.03
C VAL A 252 -4.34 1.67 -7.68
N ILE A 253 -3.17 1.57 -7.03
CA ILE A 253 -2.64 0.27 -6.57
C ILE A 253 -3.51 -0.28 -5.42
N ARG A 254 -3.90 0.58 -4.47
CA ARG A 254 -4.70 0.17 -3.29
C ARG A 254 -6.12 -0.22 -3.68
N GLY A 255 -6.70 0.46 -4.67
CA GLY A 255 -8.01 0.13 -5.25
C GLY A 255 -7.98 -1.00 -6.27
N ASP A 256 -6.81 -1.61 -6.52
CA ASP A 256 -6.62 -2.70 -7.50
C ASP A 256 -7.19 -2.34 -8.89
N ALA A 257 -6.88 -1.12 -9.35
CA ALA A 257 -7.44 -0.49 -10.54
C ALA A 257 -6.45 -0.36 -11.71
N SER A 258 -5.31 -1.07 -11.67
CA SER A 258 -4.26 -0.97 -12.70
C SER A 258 -4.72 -1.43 -14.08
N ALA A 259 -5.58 -2.46 -14.16
CA ALA A 259 -6.14 -2.95 -15.42
C ALA A 259 -7.09 -1.92 -16.04
N GLU A 260 -7.96 -1.34 -15.23
CA GLU A 260 -8.91 -0.29 -15.66
C GLU A 260 -8.17 1.00 -16.06
N LEU A 261 -7.09 1.35 -15.33
CA LEU A 261 -6.22 2.47 -15.71
C LEU A 261 -5.61 2.25 -17.10
N ARG A 262 -5.11 1.05 -17.37
CA ARG A 262 -4.55 0.69 -18.66
C ARG A 262 -5.61 0.81 -19.77
N GLU A 263 -6.81 0.28 -19.54
CA GLU A 263 -7.94 0.40 -20.46
C GLU A 263 -8.30 1.86 -20.76
N LEU A 264 -8.36 2.73 -19.74
CA LEU A 264 -8.62 4.16 -19.92
C LEU A 264 -7.52 4.82 -20.73
N ALA A 265 -6.26 4.57 -20.42
CA ALA A 265 -5.11 5.14 -21.12
C ALA A 265 -5.07 4.71 -22.59
N GLU A 266 -5.24 3.42 -22.87
CA GLU A 266 -5.25 2.88 -24.24
C GLU A 266 -6.47 3.39 -25.06
N LEU A 267 -7.64 3.53 -24.43
CA LEU A 267 -8.84 4.08 -25.08
C LEU A 267 -8.67 5.55 -25.49
N THR A 268 -8.00 6.33 -24.67
CA THR A 268 -7.91 7.79 -24.83
C THR A 268 -6.61 8.27 -25.45
N GLY A 269 -5.57 7.46 -25.43
CA GLY A 269 -4.20 7.86 -25.83
C GLY A 269 -3.55 8.90 -24.91
N ILE A 270 -4.15 9.20 -23.75
CA ILE A 270 -3.68 10.24 -22.82
C ILE A 270 -2.39 9.78 -22.14
N PRO A 271 -1.35 10.66 -22.04
CA PRO A 271 -0.12 10.35 -21.33
C PRO A 271 -0.36 10.06 -19.85
N VAL A 272 0.37 9.06 -19.32
CA VAL A 272 0.28 8.61 -17.93
C VAL A 272 1.53 9.04 -17.18
N VAL A 273 1.33 9.66 -16.02
CA VAL A 273 2.37 10.04 -15.07
C VAL A 273 2.08 9.36 -13.74
N THR A 274 2.99 8.52 -13.25
CA THR A 274 2.84 7.76 -12.01
C THR A 274 3.65 8.38 -10.88
N THR A 275 3.02 8.73 -9.75
CA THR A 275 3.75 9.20 -8.55
C THR A 275 4.67 8.11 -7.99
N LEU A 276 5.58 8.51 -7.07
CA LEU A 276 6.44 7.56 -6.35
C LEU A 276 5.65 6.38 -5.77
N MET A 277 4.49 6.63 -5.16
CA MET A 277 3.63 5.61 -4.55
C MET A 277 2.82 4.80 -5.58
N ALA A 278 2.85 5.20 -6.84
CA ALA A 278 2.11 4.56 -7.93
C ALA A 278 3.02 3.83 -8.93
N ARG A 279 4.33 3.71 -8.65
CA ARG A 279 5.24 2.96 -9.53
C ARG A 279 4.73 1.53 -9.71
N GLY A 280 4.67 1.06 -10.95
CA GLY A 280 4.09 -0.23 -11.31
C GLY A 280 2.56 -0.26 -11.43
N ALA A 281 1.83 0.81 -11.08
CA ALA A 281 0.39 0.91 -11.37
C ALA A 281 0.10 0.91 -12.88
N PHE A 282 1.04 1.43 -13.65
CA PHE A 282 1.08 1.44 -15.10
C PHE A 282 2.48 1.04 -15.55
N PRO A 283 2.64 0.12 -16.52
CA PRO A 283 3.95 -0.39 -16.91
C PRO A 283 4.89 0.71 -17.40
N ASP A 284 6.14 0.71 -16.96
CA ASP A 284 7.14 1.68 -17.42
C ASP A 284 7.48 1.51 -18.91
N SER A 285 7.43 0.29 -19.42
CA SER A 285 7.65 -0.01 -20.85
C SER A 285 6.54 0.45 -21.78
N HIS A 286 5.37 0.84 -21.21
CA HIS A 286 4.21 1.20 -22.04
C HIS A 286 4.43 2.55 -22.76
N PRO A 287 4.12 2.65 -24.08
CA PRO A 287 4.36 3.87 -24.88
C PRO A 287 3.66 5.14 -24.36
N LEU A 288 2.62 5.00 -23.57
CA LEU A 288 1.89 6.11 -22.96
C LEU A 288 2.45 6.53 -21.59
N ASN A 289 3.45 5.83 -21.06
CA ASN A 289 4.11 6.21 -19.80
C ASN A 289 5.11 7.35 -20.06
N VAL A 290 4.95 8.44 -19.32
CA VAL A 290 5.85 9.62 -19.41
C VAL A 290 6.88 9.62 -18.28
N GLY A 291 6.65 8.79 -17.25
CA GLY A 291 7.55 8.63 -16.11
C GLY A 291 6.95 9.13 -14.79
N MET A 292 7.82 9.28 -13.81
CA MET A 292 7.49 9.72 -12.47
C MET A 292 7.73 11.23 -12.34
N PRO A 293 6.80 12.00 -11.73
CA PRO A 293 6.97 13.43 -11.48
C PRO A 293 7.64 13.70 -10.12
N GLY A 294 7.93 14.96 -9.86
CA GLY A 294 8.34 15.47 -8.56
C GLY A 294 9.83 15.74 -8.44
N MET A 295 10.31 15.89 -7.22
CA MET A 295 11.65 16.35 -6.88
C MET A 295 12.77 15.55 -7.58
N HIS A 296 12.58 14.24 -7.73
CA HIS A 296 13.51 13.34 -8.40
C HIS A 296 12.87 12.62 -9.59
N GLY A 297 11.84 13.23 -10.17
CA GLY A 297 11.14 12.70 -11.34
C GLY A 297 11.85 13.00 -12.66
N THR A 298 11.27 12.52 -13.76
CA THR A 298 11.74 12.83 -15.10
C THR A 298 11.31 14.24 -15.52
N VAL A 299 12.17 14.92 -16.32
CA VAL A 299 11.82 16.25 -16.86
C VAL A 299 10.53 16.21 -17.67
N ALA A 300 10.33 15.13 -18.42
CA ALA A 300 9.12 14.95 -19.23
C ALA A 300 7.85 14.82 -18.37
N ALA A 301 7.88 14.07 -17.26
CA ALA A 301 6.74 13.95 -16.37
C ALA A 301 6.42 15.28 -15.65
N VAL A 302 7.44 16.03 -15.23
CA VAL A 302 7.26 17.36 -14.65
C VAL A 302 6.67 18.31 -15.70
N ALA A 303 7.20 18.32 -16.93
CA ALA A 303 6.69 19.14 -18.03
C ALA A 303 5.25 18.75 -18.40
N ALA A 304 4.91 17.45 -18.39
CA ALA A 304 3.56 16.96 -18.62
C ALA A 304 2.57 17.55 -17.63
N LEU A 305 2.86 17.48 -16.33
CA LEU A 305 1.99 18.08 -15.33
C LEU A 305 1.92 19.60 -15.46
N GLN A 306 3.07 20.27 -15.60
CA GLN A 306 3.18 21.71 -15.53
C GLN A 306 2.56 22.43 -16.74
N ARG A 307 2.56 21.80 -17.92
CA ARG A 307 2.05 22.35 -19.18
C ARG A 307 0.68 21.81 -19.58
N SER A 308 0.08 20.96 -18.75
CA SER A 308 -1.26 20.41 -18.99
C SER A 308 -2.34 21.48 -18.95
N ASP A 309 -3.42 21.26 -19.68
CA ASP A 309 -4.68 21.99 -19.57
C ASP A 309 -5.74 21.21 -18.77
N LEU A 310 -5.50 19.91 -18.55
CA LEU A 310 -6.35 19.04 -17.74
C LEU A 310 -5.54 17.99 -16.99
N LEU A 311 -5.60 18.03 -15.66
CA LEU A 311 -5.11 16.96 -14.78
C LEU A 311 -6.26 16.02 -14.40
N ILE A 312 -6.11 14.76 -14.74
CA ILE A 312 -7.04 13.69 -14.32
C ILE A 312 -6.35 12.97 -13.16
N ALA A 313 -6.57 13.48 -11.95
CA ALA A 313 -5.95 13.01 -10.73
C ALA A 313 -6.72 11.79 -10.17
N LEU A 314 -6.08 10.63 -10.19
CA LEU A 314 -6.66 9.35 -9.82
C LEU A 314 -5.98 8.79 -8.57
N GLY A 315 -6.64 8.88 -7.41
CA GLY A 315 -6.12 8.39 -6.14
C GLY A 315 -4.78 9.02 -5.73
N THR A 316 -4.65 10.33 -5.93
CA THR A 316 -3.45 11.13 -5.58
C THR A 316 -3.83 12.34 -4.75
N ARG A 317 -2.99 12.66 -3.76
CA ARG A 317 -3.25 13.72 -2.77
C ARG A 317 -2.58 15.07 -3.05
N PHE A 318 -1.97 15.25 -4.22
CA PHE A 318 -1.20 16.45 -4.56
C PHE A 318 -0.12 16.76 -3.51
N ASP A 319 0.77 15.80 -3.33
CA ASP A 319 1.88 15.83 -2.39
C ASP A 319 2.88 16.96 -2.72
N ASP A 320 3.46 17.59 -1.70
CA ASP A 320 4.39 18.71 -1.86
C ASP A 320 5.69 18.33 -2.58
N ARG A 321 6.12 17.05 -2.52
CA ARG A 321 7.28 16.55 -3.28
C ARG A 321 7.04 16.54 -4.79
N VAL A 322 5.77 16.55 -5.23
CA VAL A 322 5.38 16.64 -6.64
C VAL A 322 5.00 18.07 -7.01
N THR A 323 4.17 18.71 -6.19
CA THR A 323 3.63 20.04 -6.52
C THR A 323 4.64 21.16 -6.33
N GLY A 324 5.53 21.04 -5.35
CA GLY A 324 6.32 22.18 -4.90
C GLY A 324 5.39 23.33 -4.45
N LYS A 325 5.66 24.54 -4.93
CA LYS A 325 4.82 25.71 -4.63
C LYS A 325 3.47 25.61 -5.36
N LEU A 326 2.40 25.41 -4.61
CA LEU A 326 1.05 25.17 -5.13
C LEU A 326 0.55 26.25 -6.10
N ASP A 327 0.81 27.53 -5.83
CA ASP A 327 0.36 28.64 -6.68
C ASP A 327 0.92 28.60 -8.10
N SER A 328 2.05 27.93 -8.29
CA SER A 328 2.73 27.78 -9.59
C SER A 328 2.63 26.37 -10.18
N PHE A 329 1.96 25.44 -9.49
CA PHE A 329 1.78 24.08 -9.98
C PHE A 329 0.64 24.00 -10.99
N ALA A 330 0.95 23.63 -12.24
CA ALA A 330 0.00 23.45 -13.34
C ALA A 330 -1.06 24.58 -13.39
N PRO A 331 -0.65 25.86 -13.53
CA PRO A 331 -1.55 27.01 -13.29
C PRO A 331 -2.68 27.10 -14.31
N GLU A 332 -2.53 26.53 -15.52
CA GLU A 332 -3.52 26.55 -16.60
C GLU A 332 -4.44 25.32 -16.57
N ALA A 333 -4.12 24.30 -15.75
CA ALA A 333 -4.87 23.06 -15.75
C ALA A 333 -6.17 23.14 -14.95
N LYS A 334 -7.26 22.67 -15.56
CA LYS A 334 -8.43 22.19 -14.83
C LYS A 334 -8.10 20.85 -14.16
N VAL A 335 -8.81 20.53 -13.08
CA VAL A 335 -8.55 19.33 -12.29
C VAL A 335 -9.82 18.49 -12.13
N ILE A 336 -9.78 17.28 -12.66
CA ILE A 336 -10.67 16.19 -12.24
C ILE A 336 -9.95 15.49 -11.09
N HIS A 337 -10.54 15.46 -9.89
CA HIS A 337 -9.93 14.81 -8.73
C HIS A 337 -10.82 13.67 -8.24
N ALA A 338 -10.36 12.44 -8.44
CA ALA A 338 -11.04 11.22 -7.99
C ALA A 338 -10.29 10.61 -6.81
N ASP A 339 -10.94 10.54 -5.66
CA ASP A 339 -10.42 9.92 -4.46
C ASP A 339 -11.54 9.27 -3.64
N ILE A 340 -11.20 8.22 -2.90
CA ILE A 340 -12.14 7.55 -2.00
C ILE A 340 -12.34 8.34 -0.70
N ASP A 341 -11.35 9.16 -0.33
CA ASP A 341 -11.39 10.00 0.85
C ASP A 341 -11.90 11.41 0.48
N PRO A 342 -13.10 11.79 0.91
CA PRO A 342 -13.63 13.11 0.63
C PRO A 342 -12.79 14.24 1.21
N ALA A 343 -11.98 13.98 2.24
CA ALA A 343 -11.11 14.97 2.86
C ALA A 343 -9.89 15.34 1.98
N GLU A 344 -9.50 14.49 1.04
CA GLU A 344 -8.42 14.78 0.11
C GLU A 344 -8.89 15.64 -1.08
N ILE A 345 -10.18 15.60 -1.43
CA ILE A 345 -10.73 16.34 -2.55
C ILE A 345 -10.62 17.86 -2.32
N GLY A 346 -9.84 18.51 -3.16
CA GLY A 346 -9.67 19.97 -3.09
C GLY A 346 -8.80 20.49 -1.93
N LYS A 347 -8.19 19.60 -1.15
CA LYS A 347 -7.38 19.96 0.03
C LYS A 347 -6.16 20.81 -0.34
N ASN A 348 -5.36 20.37 -1.30
CA ASN A 348 -4.15 21.06 -1.74
C ASN A 348 -4.35 21.81 -3.06
N ARG A 349 -5.15 21.28 -3.97
CA ARG A 349 -5.44 21.86 -5.27
C ARG A 349 -6.95 21.84 -5.51
N HIS A 350 -7.53 22.97 -5.91
CA HIS A 350 -8.94 23.06 -6.27
C HIS A 350 -9.31 22.01 -7.31
N ALA A 351 -10.44 21.36 -7.13
CA ALA A 351 -10.98 20.39 -8.09
C ALA A 351 -12.15 20.99 -8.85
N ASP A 352 -12.02 21.13 -10.17
CA ASP A 352 -13.11 21.57 -11.05
C ASP A 352 -14.21 20.51 -11.13
N VAL A 353 -13.82 19.24 -11.16
CA VAL A 353 -14.74 18.10 -11.08
C VAL A 353 -14.29 17.19 -9.94
N PRO A 354 -14.87 17.34 -8.72
CA PRO A 354 -14.63 16.43 -7.60
C PRO A 354 -15.40 15.13 -7.76
N ILE A 355 -14.72 13.97 -7.59
CA ILE A 355 -15.34 12.66 -7.65
C ILE A 355 -14.97 11.85 -6.42
N VAL A 356 -15.87 11.76 -5.44
CA VAL A 356 -15.70 10.87 -4.29
C VAL A 356 -16.17 9.47 -4.66
N GLY A 357 -15.28 8.48 -4.57
CA GLY A 357 -15.58 7.10 -4.88
C GLY A 357 -14.35 6.22 -5.02
N ASP A 358 -14.58 4.92 -5.08
CA ASP A 358 -13.54 3.95 -5.39
C ASP A 358 -12.98 4.21 -6.81
N VAL A 359 -11.66 4.32 -6.93
CA VAL A 359 -11.00 4.70 -8.18
C VAL A 359 -11.25 3.69 -9.30
N LYS A 360 -11.39 2.41 -8.99
CA LYS A 360 -11.73 1.37 -9.96
C LYS A 360 -13.12 1.59 -10.53
N ALA A 361 -14.10 1.89 -9.68
CA ALA A 361 -15.46 2.23 -10.10
C ALA A 361 -15.48 3.52 -10.91
N VAL A 362 -14.73 4.55 -10.48
CA VAL A 362 -14.59 5.81 -11.22
C VAL A 362 -14.05 5.58 -12.63
N ILE A 363 -12.98 4.83 -12.78
CA ILE A 363 -12.35 4.58 -14.09
C ILE A 363 -13.29 3.76 -14.99
N ARG A 364 -13.93 2.71 -14.47
CA ARG A 364 -14.91 1.91 -15.23
C ARG A 364 -16.06 2.76 -15.75
N ASP A 365 -16.62 3.62 -14.91
CA ASP A 365 -17.72 4.51 -15.30
C ASP A 365 -17.27 5.55 -16.33
N LEU A 366 -16.05 6.11 -16.20
CA LEU A 366 -15.47 7.02 -17.22
C LEU A 366 -15.29 6.31 -18.56
N VAL A 367 -14.70 5.12 -18.59
CA VAL A 367 -14.53 4.32 -19.81
C VAL A 367 -15.87 4.04 -20.47
N ALA A 368 -16.89 3.65 -19.69
CA ALA A 368 -18.22 3.38 -20.20
C ALA A 368 -18.87 4.62 -20.83
N VAL A 369 -18.73 5.79 -20.22
CA VAL A 369 -19.28 7.06 -20.77
C VAL A 369 -18.49 7.49 -22.01
N LEU A 370 -17.16 7.43 -21.99
CA LEU A 370 -16.31 7.82 -23.12
C LEU A 370 -16.59 6.97 -24.38
N ARG A 371 -16.83 5.67 -24.20
CA ARG A 371 -17.21 4.77 -25.30
C ARG A 371 -18.63 5.05 -25.81
N ARG A 372 -19.60 5.12 -24.92
CA ARG A 372 -21.02 5.32 -25.29
C ARG A 372 -21.23 6.60 -26.10
N ASP A 373 -20.56 7.69 -25.72
CA ASP A 373 -20.73 9.01 -26.29
C ASP A 373 -19.76 9.30 -27.46
N SER A 374 -18.97 8.28 -27.89
CA SER A 374 -17.83 8.40 -28.83
C SER A 374 -16.90 9.58 -28.49
N ALA A 375 -16.78 9.87 -27.20
CA ALA A 375 -16.02 11.02 -26.72
C ALA A 375 -14.51 10.80 -26.86
N ALA A 376 -14.04 9.56 -26.77
CA ALA A 376 -12.65 9.21 -26.98
C ALA A 376 -12.16 9.55 -28.40
N GLU A 377 -13.00 9.42 -29.43
CA GLU A 377 -12.69 9.76 -30.84
C GLU A 377 -12.45 11.26 -31.07
N LYS A 378 -12.94 12.11 -30.14
CA LYS A 378 -12.80 13.57 -30.20
C LYS A 378 -11.49 14.07 -29.65
N ILE A 379 -10.74 13.21 -28.92
CA ILE A 379 -9.47 13.57 -28.30
C ILE A 379 -8.42 13.73 -29.41
N LYS A 380 -7.84 14.93 -29.54
CA LYS A 380 -6.84 15.29 -30.55
C LYS A 380 -5.63 15.87 -29.83
N ILE A 381 -4.64 15.01 -29.55
CA ILE A 381 -3.48 15.31 -28.69
C ILE A 381 -2.14 14.98 -29.37
N ASP A 382 -2.09 14.88 -30.70
CA ASP A 382 -0.87 14.55 -31.45
C ASP A 382 0.25 15.57 -31.18
N SER A 383 -0.08 16.87 -31.22
CA SER A 383 0.90 17.93 -30.90
C SER A 383 1.38 17.92 -29.45
N TRP A 384 0.52 17.44 -28.54
CA TRP A 384 0.91 17.24 -27.14
C TRP A 384 1.92 16.11 -27.01
N TRP A 385 1.70 15.01 -27.70
CA TRP A 385 2.64 13.90 -27.76
C TRP A 385 3.95 14.27 -28.44
N GLU A 386 3.90 15.04 -29.53
CA GLU A 386 5.11 15.56 -30.19
C GLU A 386 5.99 16.37 -29.21
N TYR A 387 5.36 17.28 -28.44
CA TYR A 387 6.04 18.04 -27.41
C TYR A 387 6.66 17.14 -26.34
N LEU A 388 5.88 16.20 -25.76
CA LEU A 388 6.38 15.34 -24.69
C LEU A 388 7.52 14.43 -25.16
N ARG A 389 7.42 13.85 -26.35
CA ARG A 389 8.49 13.04 -26.95
C ARG A 389 9.74 13.88 -27.22
N GLY A 390 9.58 15.12 -27.64
CA GLY A 390 10.69 16.07 -27.78
C GLY A 390 11.41 16.32 -26.44
N VAL A 391 10.66 16.49 -25.37
CA VAL A 391 11.21 16.64 -24.00
C VAL A 391 11.92 15.36 -23.53
N GLN A 392 11.31 14.18 -23.74
CA GLN A 392 11.93 12.89 -23.39
C GLN A 392 13.26 12.68 -24.13
N ALA A 393 13.31 13.03 -25.42
CA ALA A 393 14.52 12.90 -26.23
C ALA A 393 15.62 13.90 -25.83
N THR A 394 15.24 15.11 -25.42
CA THR A 394 16.18 16.16 -25.02
C THR A 394 16.76 15.94 -23.63
N TYR A 395 15.94 15.41 -22.71
CA TYR A 395 16.27 15.24 -21.29
C TYR A 395 16.04 13.79 -20.83
N PRO A 396 16.73 12.80 -21.42
CA PRO A 396 16.61 11.43 -20.97
C PRO A 396 17.18 11.30 -19.56
N LEU A 397 16.59 10.38 -18.78
CA LEU A 397 17.19 9.98 -17.50
C LEU A 397 18.52 9.26 -17.81
N SER A 398 19.62 9.77 -17.30
CA SER A 398 20.96 9.25 -17.59
C SER A 398 21.93 9.51 -16.45
N TYR A 399 22.99 8.72 -16.42
CA TYR A 399 24.12 8.89 -15.53
C TYR A 399 25.44 8.67 -16.32
N GLY A 400 26.54 9.20 -15.82
CA GLY A 400 27.86 9.08 -16.44
C GLY A 400 28.80 8.21 -15.61
N PRO A 401 29.95 7.83 -16.19
CA PRO A 401 31.02 7.16 -15.45
C PRO A 401 31.58 8.10 -14.37
N GLN A 402 31.96 7.50 -13.22
CA GLN A 402 32.62 8.24 -12.15
C GLN A 402 34.06 8.60 -12.58
N SER A 403 34.49 9.78 -12.15
CA SER A 403 35.84 10.31 -12.53
C SER A 403 37.01 9.52 -11.90
N ASP A 404 36.75 8.82 -10.80
CA ASP A 404 37.72 8.00 -10.07
C ASP A 404 37.68 6.52 -10.48
N GLY A 405 36.86 6.16 -11.48
CA GLY A 405 36.69 4.78 -11.94
C GLY A 405 35.84 3.90 -11.06
N SER A 406 35.22 4.44 -10.00
CA SER A 406 34.22 3.72 -9.19
C SER A 406 32.92 3.49 -9.95
N MET A 407 32.10 2.53 -9.51
CA MET A 407 30.75 2.32 -10.03
C MET A 407 29.82 3.38 -9.46
N SER A 408 29.00 4.01 -10.34
CA SER A 408 27.94 4.88 -9.87
C SER A 408 26.82 4.08 -9.21
N PRO A 409 26.15 4.61 -8.17
CA PRO A 409 25.00 3.96 -7.55
C PRO A 409 23.87 3.68 -8.54
N GLU A 410 23.65 4.58 -9.48
CA GLU A 410 22.65 4.44 -10.54
C GLU A 410 22.92 3.21 -11.40
N TYR A 411 24.19 3.00 -11.79
CA TYR A 411 24.61 1.82 -12.56
C TYR A 411 24.35 0.52 -11.80
N VAL A 412 24.67 0.48 -10.50
CA VAL A 412 24.45 -0.69 -9.67
C VAL A 412 22.95 -1.02 -9.57
N ILE A 413 22.13 -0.01 -9.32
CA ILE A 413 20.67 -0.16 -9.17
C ILE A 413 20.00 -0.54 -10.50
N GLU A 414 20.37 0.13 -11.59
CA GLU A 414 19.85 -0.23 -12.92
C GLU A 414 20.23 -1.67 -13.31
N THR A 415 21.49 -2.04 -13.06
CA THR A 415 21.98 -3.39 -13.35
C THR A 415 21.26 -4.43 -12.50
N LEU A 416 21.03 -4.15 -11.21
CA LEU A 416 20.20 -5.00 -10.33
C LEU A 416 18.83 -5.22 -10.95
N GLY A 417 18.13 -4.14 -11.33
CA GLY A 417 16.80 -4.21 -11.95
C GLY A 417 16.79 -5.04 -13.25
N LYS A 418 17.83 -4.91 -14.08
CA LYS A 418 17.96 -5.70 -15.33
C LYS A 418 18.21 -7.18 -15.07
N ILE A 419 19.01 -7.54 -14.07
CA ILE A 419 19.33 -8.92 -13.74
C ILE A 419 18.16 -9.63 -13.08
N VAL A 420 17.55 -8.98 -12.07
CA VAL A 420 16.49 -9.56 -11.26
C VAL A 420 15.14 -9.53 -11.98
N GLY A 421 14.87 -8.46 -12.70
CA GLY A 421 13.70 -8.34 -13.56
C GLY A 421 12.42 -7.81 -12.87
N PRO A 422 11.31 -7.73 -13.63
CA PRO A 422 10.10 -7.00 -13.23
C PRO A 422 9.17 -7.77 -12.29
N ASP A 423 9.45 -9.04 -12.00
CA ASP A 423 8.62 -9.88 -11.14
C ASP A 423 9.02 -9.80 -9.67
N ALA A 424 10.20 -9.30 -9.40
CA ALA A 424 10.70 -9.10 -8.05
C ALA A 424 10.01 -7.94 -7.33
N VAL A 425 10.07 -7.98 -6.01
CA VAL A 425 9.65 -6.88 -5.14
C VAL A 425 10.89 -6.13 -4.68
N TYR A 426 10.92 -4.84 -4.98
CA TYR A 426 11.98 -3.93 -4.57
C TYR A 426 11.47 -3.07 -3.42
N VAL A 427 12.15 -3.13 -2.29
CA VAL A 427 11.80 -2.39 -1.08
C VAL A 427 12.93 -1.42 -0.76
N ALA A 428 12.64 -0.12 -0.74
CA ALA A 428 13.65 0.88 -0.49
C ALA A 428 13.50 1.56 0.88
N GLY A 429 14.65 1.83 1.52
CA GLY A 429 14.75 2.79 2.60
C GLY A 429 14.57 4.23 2.08
N VAL A 430 14.93 5.21 2.89
CA VAL A 430 14.74 6.62 2.55
C VAL A 430 16.09 7.33 2.40
N GLY A 431 16.30 7.90 1.21
CA GLY A 431 17.53 8.62 0.86
C GLY A 431 17.81 8.59 -0.63
N GLN A 432 19.05 8.85 -1.03
CA GLN A 432 19.47 8.87 -2.43
C GLN A 432 19.22 7.51 -3.12
N HIS A 433 19.48 6.42 -2.44
CA HIS A 433 19.21 5.05 -2.92
C HIS A 433 17.74 4.83 -3.28
N GLN A 434 16.79 5.40 -2.51
CA GLN A 434 15.36 5.37 -2.84
C GLN A 434 15.09 6.11 -4.15
N MET A 435 15.67 7.31 -4.30
CA MET A 435 15.50 8.11 -5.51
C MET A 435 16.02 7.38 -6.75
N TRP A 436 17.22 6.82 -6.67
CA TRP A 436 17.82 6.04 -7.77
C TRP A 436 17.02 4.77 -8.08
N ALA A 437 16.56 4.04 -7.05
CA ALA A 437 15.72 2.86 -7.26
C ALA A 437 14.39 3.20 -7.96
N ALA A 438 13.76 4.31 -7.57
CA ALA A 438 12.55 4.79 -8.23
C ALA A 438 12.77 5.26 -9.68
N GLN A 439 13.98 5.74 -10.00
CA GLN A 439 14.34 6.27 -11.32
C GLN A 439 14.83 5.19 -12.30
N PHE A 440 15.70 4.28 -11.84
CA PHE A 440 16.49 3.42 -12.72
C PHE A 440 16.02 1.94 -12.74
N ILE A 441 15.11 1.52 -11.85
CA ILE A 441 14.44 0.23 -11.97
C ILE A 441 13.14 0.41 -12.76
N SER A 442 12.90 -0.50 -13.72
CA SER A 442 11.63 -0.53 -14.47
C SER A 442 10.57 -1.32 -13.71
N TYR A 443 9.43 -0.69 -13.46
CA TYR A 443 8.29 -1.28 -12.73
C TYR A 443 7.16 -1.58 -13.69
N GLU A 444 6.93 -2.87 -13.96
CA GLU A 444 5.94 -3.33 -14.93
C GLU A 444 4.62 -3.81 -14.28
N LYS A 445 4.65 -4.05 -12.96
CA LYS A 445 3.54 -4.66 -12.22
C LYS A 445 3.25 -3.89 -10.93
N PRO A 446 1.97 -3.80 -10.51
CA PRO A 446 1.62 -3.23 -9.22
C PRO A 446 2.18 -4.08 -8.07
N ARG A 447 2.44 -3.44 -6.92
CA ARG A 447 2.94 -4.05 -5.69
C ARG A 447 4.35 -4.66 -5.79
N THR A 448 5.14 -4.21 -6.77
CA THR A 448 6.56 -4.58 -6.91
C THR A 448 7.52 -3.51 -6.40
N TRP A 449 7.01 -2.31 -6.11
CA TRP A 449 7.72 -1.21 -5.48
C TRP A 449 7.12 -0.89 -4.11
N ILE A 450 7.94 -0.93 -3.06
CA ILE A 450 7.55 -0.69 -1.67
C ILE A 450 8.51 0.31 -1.05
N ASN A 451 8.00 1.36 -0.45
CA ASN A 451 8.80 2.38 0.21
C ASN A 451 7.94 3.17 1.22
N SER A 452 8.59 3.91 2.11
CA SER A 452 7.96 4.91 2.97
C SER A 452 7.93 6.25 2.22
N GLY A 453 6.85 6.51 1.49
CA GLY A 453 6.76 7.68 0.62
C GLY A 453 6.19 8.92 1.31
N GLY A 454 5.30 8.76 2.26
CA GLY A 454 4.62 9.87 2.95
C GLY A 454 5.37 10.37 4.18
N LEU A 455 5.76 9.48 5.09
CA LEU A 455 6.50 9.84 6.29
C LEU A 455 8.02 9.93 6.04
N GLY A 456 8.53 9.12 5.11
CA GLY A 456 9.95 9.10 4.81
C GLY A 456 10.78 8.43 5.92
N THR A 457 10.36 7.25 6.36
CA THR A 457 10.93 6.57 7.52
C THR A 457 12.22 5.84 7.18
N MET A 458 13.35 6.33 7.66
CA MET A 458 14.61 5.57 7.66
C MET A 458 14.48 4.31 8.53
N GLY A 459 15.11 3.19 8.11
CA GLY A 459 14.96 1.90 8.76
C GLY A 459 13.75 1.08 8.30
N PHE A 460 13.00 1.55 7.30
CA PHE A 460 11.83 0.87 6.76
C PHE A 460 12.19 -0.40 5.96
N ALA A 461 13.26 -0.36 5.13
CA ALA A 461 13.46 -1.34 4.07
C ALA A 461 13.64 -2.78 4.56
N VAL A 462 14.53 -3.03 5.52
CA VAL A 462 14.85 -4.39 6.00
C VAL A 462 13.60 -5.10 6.54
N PRO A 463 12.90 -4.56 7.56
CA PRO A 463 11.71 -5.22 8.08
C PRO A 463 10.55 -5.27 7.08
N ALA A 464 10.36 -4.25 6.24
CA ALA A 464 9.32 -4.29 5.22
C ALA A 464 9.60 -5.35 4.15
N ALA A 465 10.88 -5.55 3.77
CA ALA A 465 11.27 -6.64 2.86
C ALA A 465 10.99 -8.02 3.45
N MET A 466 11.26 -8.21 4.76
CA MET A 466 10.87 -9.43 5.46
C MET A 466 9.36 -9.68 5.36
N GLY A 467 8.56 -8.66 5.65
CA GLY A 467 7.11 -8.75 5.55
C GLY A 467 6.63 -9.06 4.14
N ALA A 468 7.20 -8.39 3.14
CA ALA A 468 6.91 -8.64 1.73
C ALA A 468 7.26 -10.07 1.30
N LYS A 469 8.42 -10.59 1.71
CA LYS A 469 8.84 -11.97 1.45
C LYS A 469 7.93 -12.99 2.12
N MET A 470 7.50 -12.73 3.35
CA MET A 470 6.53 -13.58 4.05
C MET A 470 5.17 -13.62 3.35
N GLY A 471 4.72 -12.48 2.82
CA GLY A 471 3.45 -12.38 2.09
C GLY A 471 3.50 -12.94 0.67
N ARG A 472 4.70 -12.96 0.06
CA ARG A 472 4.95 -13.48 -1.29
C ARG A 472 6.16 -14.40 -1.30
N PRO A 473 6.03 -15.61 -0.72
CA PRO A 473 7.16 -16.53 -0.50
C PRO A 473 7.87 -16.95 -1.79
N ASP A 474 7.15 -16.99 -2.92
CA ASP A 474 7.70 -17.37 -4.21
C ASP A 474 8.38 -16.23 -4.98
N ALA A 475 8.17 -14.98 -4.56
CA ALA A 475 8.80 -13.82 -5.20
C ALA A 475 10.22 -13.58 -4.66
N GLU A 476 11.11 -13.10 -5.52
CA GLU A 476 12.33 -12.47 -5.07
C GLU A 476 12.01 -11.13 -4.44
N VAL A 477 12.64 -10.83 -3.30
CA VAL A 477 12.47 -9.56 -2.58
C VAL A 477 13.84 -8.97 -2.29
N TRP A 478 14.06 -7.74 -2.73
CA TRP A 478 15.31 -7.01 -2.56
C TRP A 478 15.11 -5.78 -1.68
N ALA A 479 15.85 -5.69 -0.59
CA ALA A 479 15.96 -4.47 0.20
C ALA A 479 17.08 -3.60 -0.37
N ILE A 480 16.75 -2.39 -0.81
CA ILE A 480 17.69 -1.38 -1.28
C ILE A 480 17.79 -0.33 -0.18
N ASP A 481 18.88 -0.33 0.54
CA ASP A 481 19.01 0.51 1.74
C ASP A 481 20.30 1.32 1.72
N GLY A 482 20.28 2.48 2.38
CA GLY A 482 21.46 3.26 2.68
C GLY A 482 22.04 2.83 4.03
N ASP A 483 23.30 3.12 4.26
CA ASP A 483 24.03 2.80 5.48
C ASP A 483 23.31 3.30 6.75
N GLY A 484 22.84 4.55 6.74
CA GLY A 484 22.09 5.12 7.86
C GLY A 484 20.72 4.47 8.09
N CYS A 485 19.99 4.12 7.02
CA CYS A 485 18.72 3.41 7.15
C CYS A 485 18.92 1.98 7.66
N PHE A 486 19.87 1.27 7.07
CA PHE A 486 20.21 -0.09 7.46
C PHE A 486 20.62 -0.19 8.95
N GLN A 487 21.39 0.79 9.42
CA GLN A 487 21.83 0.87 10.82
C GLN A 487 20.68 0.88 11.83
N MET A 488 19.52 1.47 11.45
CA MET A 488 18.38 1.62 12.37
C MET A 488 17.62 0.32 12.61
N THR A 489 17.69 -0.65 11.69
CA THR A 489 16.92 -1.91 11.78
C THR A 489 17.72 -3.14 11.40
N ASN A 490 19.05 -3.06 11.36
CA ASN A 490 19.93 -4.18 11.02
C ASN A 490 19.81 -5.38 11.98
N GLN A 491 19.32 -5.17 13.21
CA GLN A 491 19.02 -6.25 14.14
C GLN A 491 18.00 -7.25 13.59
N GLU A 492 17.16 -6.83 12.64
CA GLU A 492 16.18 -7.71 12.01
C GLU A 492 16.81 -8.74 11.05
N LEU A 493 18.09 -8.63 10.73
CA LEU A 493 18.84 -9.70 10.07
C LEU A 493 18.87 -10.99 10.90
N ALA A 494 18.72 -10.90 12.23
CA ALA A 494 18.60 -12.05 13.10
C ALA A 494 17.19 -12.68 13.11
N THR A 495 16.19 -11.99 12.58
CA THR A 495 14.82 -12.49 12.40
C THR A 495 14.71 -13.41 11.21
#